data_1bf2275f62201424574f2919406136ce
#
_entry.id   1bf2275f62201424574f2919406136ce
#
_cell.length_a   1.000
_cell.length_b   1.000
_cell.length_c   1.000
_cell.angle_alpha   90.00
_cell.angle_beta   90.00
_cell.angle_gamma   90.00
#
_symmetry.space_group_name_H-M   'P 1'
#
loop_
_entity.id
_entity.type
_entity.pdbx_description
1 polymer ?
#
loop_
_entity_poly.entity_id
_entity_poly.type
_entity_poly.pdbx_seq_one_letter_code
_entity_poly.pdbx_strand_id
1 'polypeptide(L)'
;DNALIIIAARPSVGKTAFALHLARHAALAGNAVAVYSLEMQGERLGDRWLMAACNINPYRWRNGIPNPQEVAEARTTASGLAQLPIYVDDSSSVSMDHIRSSARLLKSRKQVNRNREQEVAQATRKAKLLAKELHIPVVLLSQLNRESENRPGGRPELAHLRESGAIEQDADIVIL
;
A
#
# COMPACT_ATOMS: atom_id res chain seq x y z
N ASP A 1 -5.07 -13.73 -10.50
CA ASP A 1 -6.18 -13.65 -9.58
C ASP A 1 -6.55 -12.19 -9.32
N ASN A 2 -7.76 -11.83 -9.70
CA ASN A 2 -8.32 -10.48 -9.74
C ASN A 2 -9.11 -10.15 -8.46
N ALA A 3 -8.47 -10.30 -7.30
CA ALA A 3 -9.07 -10.07 -6.00
C ALA A 3 -8.91 -8.64 -5.51
N LEU A 4 -9.94 -8.09 -4.87
CA LEU A 4 -9.85 -6.90 -4.05
C LEU A 4 -9.62 -7.31 -2.59
N ILE A 5 -8.48 -6.92 -2.04
CA ILE A 5 -8.04 -7.24 -0.67
C ILE A 5 -8.08 -5.94 0.15
N ILE A 6 -8.77 -5.97 1.26
CA ILE A 6 -8.81 -4.85 2.21
C ILE A 6 -7.97 -5.20 3.43
N ILE A 7 -7.02 -4.34 3.79
CA ILE A 7 -6.25 -4.43 5.03
C ILE A 7 -6.70 -3.28 5.92
N ALA A 8 -7.33 -3.59 7.02
CA ALA A 8 -7.82 -2.61 7.96
C ALA A 8 -7.16 -2.79 9.34
N ALA A 9 -6.77 -1.68 9.94
CA ALA A 9 -6.20 -1.67 11.28
C ALA A 9 -6.43 -0.32 11.95
N ARG A 10 -6.29 -0.29 13.27
CA ARG A 10 -6.20 0.96 14.05
C ARG A 10 -4.93 1.74 13.67
N PRO A 11 -4.89 3.05 13.89
CA PRO A 11 -3.66 3.81 13.79
C PRO A 11 -2.51 3.16 14.58
N SER A 12 -1.30 3.24 14.04
CA SER A 12 -0.06 2.77 14.67
C SER A 12 0.09 1.25 14.89
N VAL A 13 -0.85 0.41 14.46
CA VAL A 13 -0.75 -1.07 14.57
C VAL A 13 0.21 -1.67 13.53
N GLY A 14 0.61 -0.90 12.51
CA GLY A 14 1.56 -1.39 11.51
C GLY A 14 0.96 -1.71 10.14
N LYS A 15 -0.30 -1.30 9.87
CA LYS A 15 -0.99 -1.49 8.60
C LYS A 15 -0.12 -1.19 7.37
N THR A 16 0.47 -0.01 7.33
CA THR A 16 1.36 0.41 6.23
C THR A 16 2.62 -0.45 6.16
N ALA A 17 3.22 -0.79 7.29
CA ALA A 17 4.42 -1.65 7.32
C ALA A 17 4.11 -3.05 6.74
N PHE A 18 2.97 -3.62 7.09
CA PHE A 18 2.51 -4.90 6.55
C PHE A 18 2.26 -4.84 5.04
N ALA A 19 1.59 -3.78 4.55
CA ALA A 19 1.37 -3.59 3.12
C ALA A 19 2.68 -3.43 2.33
N LEU A 20 3.63 -2.65 2.87
CA LEU A 20 4.96 -2.49 2.27
C LEU A 20 5.75 -3.81 2.26
N HIS A 21 5.60 -4.64 3.31
CA HIS A 21 6.18 -5.98 3.35
C HIS A 21 5.62 -6.87 2.23
N LEU A 22 4.30 -6.91 2.07
CA LEU A 22 3.65 -7.64 0.98
C LEU A 22 4.10 -7.14 -0.39
N ALA A 23 4.16 -5.83 -0.60
CA ALA A 23 4.61 -5.21 -1.84
C ALA A 23 6.04 -5.64 -2.19
N ARG A 24 6.96 -5.61 -1.21
CA ARG A 24 8.34 -6.05 -1.39
C ARG A 24 8.42 -7.54 -1.76
N HIS A 25 7.68 -8.41 -1.06
CA HIS A 25 7.70 -9.85 -1.36
C HIS A 25 7.10 -10.17 -2.73
N ALA A 26 6.04 -9.48 -3.13
CA ALA A 26 5.50 -9.62 -4.47
C ALA A 26 6.51 -9.19 -5.55
N ALA A 27 7.24 -8.09 -5.32
CA ALA A 27 8.28 -7.62 -6.23
C ALA A 27 9.49 -8.55 -6.29
N LEU A 28 9.93 -9.12 -5.16
CA LEU A 28 10.98 -10.14 -5.11
C LEU A 28 10.59 -11.41 -5.87
N ALA A 29 9.30 -11.74 -5.92
CA ALA A 29 8.77 -12.84 -6.73
C ALA A 29 8.64 -12.47 -8.23
N GLY A 30 9.15 -11.31 -8.67
CA GLY A 30 9.16 -10.88 -10.07
C GLY A 30 7.88 -10.18 -10.53
N ASN A 31 6.95 -9.87 -9.62
CA ASN A 31 5.73 -9.16 -9.98
C ASN A 31 5.94 -7.64 -9.92
N ALA A 32 5.43 -6.92 -10.92
CA ALA A 32 5.38 -5.46 -10.85
C ALA A 32 4.34 -5.00 -9.83
N VAL A 33 4.73 -4.07 -8.96
CA VAL A 33 3.87 -3.54 -7.88
C VAL A 33 3.74 -2.03 -8.04
N ALA A 34 2.52 -1.52 -8.04
CA ALA A 34 2.24 -0.09 -7.97
C ALA A 34 1.72 0.26 -6.57
N VAL A 35 2.30 1.29 -5.98
CA VAL A 35 1.93 1.81 -4.65
C VAL A 35 1.47 3.25 -4.80
N TYR A 36 0.21 3.51 -4.52
CA TYR A 36 -0.38 4.85 -4.51
C TYR A 36 -0.52 5.31 -3.07
N SER A 37 0.20 6.36 -2.71
CA SER A 37 0.26 6.85 -1.33
C SER A 37 -0.29 8.26 -1.22
N LEU A 38 -1.47 8.39 -0.58
CA LEU A 38 -2.13 9.67 -0.35
C LEU A 38 -1.75 10.32 0.98
N GLU A 39 -1.19 9.54 1.91
CA GLU A 39 -0.88 9.98 3.28
C GLU A 39 0.62 10.22 3.47
N MET A 40 1.46 9.48 2.76
CA MET A 40 2.91 9.50 2.98
C MET A 40 3.66 9.77 1.68
N GLN A 41 4.70 10.60 1.77
CA GLN A 41 5.65 10.82 0.68
C GLN A 41 6.45 9.56 0.35
N GLY A 42 6.82 9.40 -0.91
CA GLY A 42 7.55 8.24 -1.42
C GLY A 42 8.88 8.01 -0.71
N GLU A 43 9.60 9.08 -0.37
CA GLU A 43 10.83 9.01 0.42
C GLU A 43 10.62 8.30 1.76
N ARG A 44 9.55 8.63 2.47
CA ARG A 44 9.21 7.98 3.75
C ARG A 44 8.82 6.51 3.60
N LEU A 45 8.23 6.13 2.46
CA LEU A 45 7.97 4.73 2.14
C LEU A 45 9.28 4.00 1.84
N GLY A 46 10.19 4.64 1.09
CA GLY A 46 11.54 4.16 0.83
C GLY A 46 12.34 3.90 2.12
N ASP A 47 12.34 4.85 3.03
CA ASP A 47 12.94 4.70 4.35
C ASP A 47 12.37 3.49 5.11
N ARG A 48 11.05 3.31 5.09
CA ARG A 48 10.42 2.15 5.76
C ARG A 48 10.82 0.82 5.13
N TRP A 49 10.90 0.75 3.80
CA TRP A 49 11.41 -0.45 3.13
C TRP A 49 12.86 -0.72 3.48
N LEU A 50 13.68 0.32 3.49
CA LEU A 50 15.10 0.22 3.85
C LEU A 50 15.26 -0.29 5.28
N MET A 51 14.58 0.35 6.25
CA MET A 51 14.61 -0.07 7.65
C MET A 51 14.10 -1.50 7.87
N ALA A 52 13.07 -1.91 7.13
CA ALA A 52 12.53 -3.27 7.23
C ALA A 52 13.43 -4.32 6.56
N ALA A 53 14.28 -3.92 5.63
CA ALA A 53 15.18 -4.81 4.89
C ALA A 53 16.58 -4.92 5.53
N CYS A 54 17.00 -3.88 6.25
CA CYS A 54 18.24 -3.83 7.01
C CYS A 54 17.97 -4.06 8.49
N ASN A 55 18.92 -4.66 9.19
CA ASN A 55 18.85 -4.77 10.65
C ASN A 55 19.36 -3.49 11.34
N ILE A 56 18.82 -2.35 10.91
CA ILE A 56 19.24 -1.01 11.39
C ILE A 56 18.24 -0.53 12.44
N ASN A 57 18.75 0.05 13.51
CA ASN A 57 17.92 0.67 14.53
C ASN A 57 17.28 1.96 13.97
N PRO A 58 15.91 2.02 13.82
CA PRO A 58 15.25 3.17 13.23
C PRO A 58 15.44 4.48 14.02
N TYR A 59 15.61 4.39 15.34
CA TYR A 59 15.86 5.55 16.18
C TYR A 59 17.21 6.19 15.88
N ARG A 60 18.27 5.38 15.80
CA ARG A 60 19.64 5.87 15.47
C ARG A 60 19.69 6.47 14.07
N TRP A 61 19.06 5.82 13.11
CA TRP A 61 18.98 6.30 11.74
C TRP A 61 18.30 7.67 11.65
N ARG A 62 17.15 7.83 12.28
CA ARG A 62 16.38 9.09 12.26
C ARG A 62 17.10 10.25 12.96
N ASN A 63 17.91 9.96 13.98
CA ASN A 63 18.66 10.97 14.71
C ASN A 63 20.06 11.24 14.11
N GLY A 64 20.36 10.68 12.93
CA GLY A 64 21.64 10.91 12.26
C GLY A 64 22.83 10.28 12.96
N ILE A 65 22.64 9.20 13.74
CA ILE A 65 23.68 8.51 14.51
C ILE A 65 23.85 7.03 14.03
N PRO A 66 23.76 6.71 12.74
CA PRO A 66 24.09 5.37 12.27
C PRO A 66 25.59 5.13 12.37
N ASN A 67 26.00 3.89 12.65
CA ASN A 67 27.41 3.53 12.58
C ASN A 67 27.84 3.30 11.10
N PRO A 68 29.14 3.28 10.79
CA PRO A 68 29.63 3.08 9.42
C PRO A 68 29.17 1.77 8.78
N GLN A 69 29.00 0.71 9.54
CA GLN A 69 28.51 -0.59 9.06
C GLN A 69 27.03 -0.50 8.67
N GLU A 70 26.18 0.14 9.50
CA GLU A 70 24.77 0.40 9.18
C GLU A 70 24.62 1.22 7.90
N VAL A 71 25.50 2.22 7.68
CA VAL A 71 25.50 3.03 6.45
C VAL A 71 25.87 2.19 5.22
N ALA A 72 26.88 1.32 5.33
CA ALA A 72 27.31 0.45 4.24
C ALA A 72 26.22 -0.57 3.90
N GLU A 73 25.61 -1.19 4.91
CA GLU A 73 24.49 -2.12 4.74
C GLU A 73 23.28 -1.43 4.08
N ALA A 74 22.93 -0.22 4.54
CA ALA A 74 21.86 0.56 3.97
C ALA A 74 22.08 0.87 2.48
N ARG A 75 23.30 1.23 2.07
CA ARG A 75 23.63 1.50 0.66
C ARG A 75 23.47 0.27 -0.20
N THR A 76 23.98 -0.88 0.24
CA THR A 76 23.85 -2.14 -0.49
C THR A 76 22.38 -2.55 -0.63
N THR A 77 21.63 -2.46 0.46
CA THR A 77 20.20 -2.79 0.48
C THR A 77 19.38 -1.83 -0.37
N ALA A 78 19.66 -0.52 -0.31
CA ALA A 78 18.99 0.47 -1.15
C ALA A 78 19.20 0.20 -2.65
N SER A 79 20.44 -0.17 -3.04
CA SER A 79 20.73 -0.55 -4.42
C SER A 79 19.94 -1.79 -4.87
N GLY A 80 19.78 -2.77 -4.00
CA GLY A 80 18.94 -3.94 -4.28
C GLY A 80 17.44 -3.60 -4.36
N LEU A 81 16.95 -2.76 -3.45
CA LEU A 81 15.55 -2.30 -3.48
C LEU A 81 15.22 -1.48 -4.72
N ALA A 82 16.16 -0.65 -5.18
CA ALA A 82 15.99 0.17 -6.39
C ALA A 82 15.84 -0.66 -7.70
N GLN A 83 16.27 -1.92 -7.67
CA GLN A 83 16.12 -2.83 -8.81
C GLN A 83 14.77 -3.56 -8.81
N LEU A 84 14.03 -3.52 -7.72
CA LEU A 84 12.72 -4.16 -7.65
C LEU A 84 11.70 -3.40 -8.50
N PRO A 85 10.79 -4.10 -9.20
CA PRO A 85 9.76 -3.49 -10.01
C PRO A 85 8.63 -2.90 -9.15
N ILE A 86 8.98 -1.96 -8.26
CA ILE A 86 8.06 -1.22 -7.39
C ILE A 86 7.96 0.21 -7.89
N TYR A 87 6.76 0.65 -8.20
CA TYR A 87 6.44 1.98 -8.69
C TYR A 87 5.63 2.72 -7.63
N VAL A 88 6.14 3.85 -7.15
CA VAL A 88 5.48 4.67 -6.12
C VAL A 88 4.94 5.93 -6.77
N ASP A 89 3.67 6.22 -6.49
CA ASP A 89 3.01 7.47 -6.84
C ASP A 89 2.46 8.08 -5.53
N ASP A 90 3.05 9.17 -5.11
CA ASP A 90 2.71 9.93 -3.90
C ASP A 90 2.10 11.30 -4.20
N SER A 91 1.59 11.47 -5.42
CA SER A 91 0.93 12.70 -5.82
C SER A 91 -0.33 12.95 -4.97
N SER A 92 -0.52 14.19 -4.53
CA SER A 92 -1.61 14.59 -3.63
C SER A 92 -3.01 14.51 -4.26
N SER A 93 -3.10 14.30 -5.57
CA SER A 93 -4.35 14.25 -6.33
C SER A 93 -4.49 12.95 -7.13
N VAL A 94 -4.32 11.80 -6.49
CA VAL A 94 -4.51 10.50 -7.13
C VAL A 94 -6.00 10.18 -7.23
N SER A 95 -6.57 10.33 -8.43
CA SER A 95 -7.93 9.86 -8.72
C SER A 95 -7.92 8.38 -9.12
N MET A 96 -9.07 7.70 -8.99
CA MET A 96 -9.20 6.31 -9.45
C MET A 96 -8.95 6.14 -10.95
N ASP A 97 -9.22 7.17 -11.75
CA ASP A 97 -8.93 7.14 -13.18
C ASP A 97 -7.42 7.31 -13.45
N HIS A 98 -6.72 8.06 -12.60
CA HIS A 98 -5.25 8.12 -12.63
C HIS A 98 -4.66 6.76 -12.26
N ILE A 99 -5.12 6.12 -11.17
CA ILE A 99 -4.70 4.77 -10.79
C ILE A 99 -4.97 3.78 -11.92
N ARG A 100 -6.16 3.82 -12.53
CA ARG A 100 -6.51 2.95 -13.66
C ARG A 100 -5.58 3.16 -14.84
N SER A 101 -5.32 4.40 -15.21
CA SER A 101 -4.47 4.75 -16.36
C SER A 101 -3.02 4.33 -16.13
N SER A 102 -2.46 4.63 -14.96
CA SER A 102 -1.10 4.25 -14.61
C SER A 102 -0.93 2.74 -14.44
N ALA A 103 -1.90 2.05 -13.82
CA ALA A 103 -1.89 0.59 -13.70
C ALA A 103 -1.97 -0.11 -15.06
N ARG A 104 -2.79 0.40 -15.99
CA ARG A 104 -2.82 -0.08 -17.39
C ARG A 104 -1.49 0.15 -18.08
N LEU A 105 -0.86 1.31 -17.89
CA LEU A 105 0.43 1.63 -18.46
C LEU A 105 1.53 0.70 -17.94
N LEU A 106 1.55 0.46 -16.62
CA LEU A 106 2.50 -0.47 -15.99
C LEU A 106 2.27 -1.90 -16.47
N LYS A 107 1.00 -2.34 -16.59
CA LYS A 107 0.67 -3.68 -17.08
C LYS A 107 1.03 -3.86 -18.56
N SER A 108 0.79 -2.86 -19.39
CA SER A 108 0.94 -2.99 -20.84
C SER A 108 2.35 -2.67 -21.33
N ARG A 109 3.17 -1.89 -20.60
CA ARG A 109 4.37 -1.21 -21.15
C ARG A 109 4.24 -0.85 -22.63
N LYS A 110 3.00 -0.90 -23.15
CA LYS A 110 2.60 -0.59 -24.51
C LYS A 110 1.29 0.19 -24.47
N GLN A 111 1.40 1.48 -24.70
CA GLN A 111 0.37 2.45 -25.08
C GLN A 111 -0.48 3.15 -24.02
N VAL A 112 -0.56 4.44 -24.25
CA VAL A 112 -1.08 5.59 -23.51
C VAL A 112 -2.56 5.86 -23.85
N ASN A 113 -3.42 6.27 -22.93
CA ASN A 113 -4.06 7.59 -22.88
C ASN A 113 -5.05 7.81 -21.72
N ARG A 114 -5.24 9.10 -21.38
CA ARG A 114 -5.82 9.69 -20.17
C ARG A 114 -7.34 9.86 -20.21
N ASN A 115 -8.02 9.87 -19.04
CA ASN A 115 -8.87 10.98 -18.54
C ASN A 115 -9.43 10.73 -17.13
N ARG A 116 -9.76 11.84 -16.41
CA ARG A 116 -10.05 12.00 -14.97
C ARG A 116 -11.54 11.90 -14.63
N GLU A 117 -12.01 11.44 -13.47
CA GLU A 117 -12.36 12.03 -12.18
C GLU A 117 -13.42 11.25 -11.34
N GLN A 118 -13.35 11.35 -9.99
CA GLN A 118 -14.31 11.32 -8.85
C GLN A 118 -14.79 9.96 -8.31
N GLU A 119 -14.94 9.65 -7.04
CA GLU A 119 -14.62 9.98 -5.65
C GLU A 119 -14.88 8.78 -4.68
N VAL A 120 -14.63 8.85 -3.37
CA VAL A 120 -14.21 7.81 -2.40
C VAL A 120 -15.18 6.64 -2.13
N ALA A 121 -16.51 6.80 -2.06
CA ALA A 121 -17.44 5.67 -1.93
C ALA A 121 -17.53 4.86 -3.24
N GLN A 122 -17.24 5.49 -4.34
CA GLN A 122 -17.00 4.87 -5.63
C GLN A 122 -15.63 4.18 -5.70
N ALA A 123 -14.69 4.48 -4.77
CA ALA A 123 -13.32 3.99 -4.83
C ALA A 123 -13.25 2.47 -4.64
N THR A 124 -13.96 1.90 -3.67
CA THR A 124 -13.95 0.46 -3.41
C THR A 124 -14.53 -0.31 -4.58
N ARG A 125 -15.69 0.12 -5.10
CA ARG A 125 -16.30 -0.48 -6.27
C ARG A 125 -15.46 -0.31 -7.54
N LYS A 126 -14.86 0.87 -7.74
CA LYS A 126 -13.93 1.11 -8.86
C LYS A 126 -12.65 0.29 -8.72
N ALA A 127 -12.13 0.12 -7.52
CA ALA A 127 -10.98 -0.74 -7.24
C ALA A 127 -11.30 -2.22 -7.53
N LYS A 128 -12.50 -2.69 -7.20
CA LYS A 128 -12.96 -4.03 -7.56
C LYS A 128 -13.11 -4.21 -9.08
N LEU A 129 -13.65 -3.21 -9.76
CA LEU A 129 -13.73 -3.22 -11.23
C LEU A 129 -12.34 -3.20 -11.86
N LEU A 130 -11.41 -2.42 -11.32
CA LEU A 130 -10.02 -2.37 -11.75
C LEU A 130 -9.32 -3.73 -11.59
N ALA A 131 -9.49 -4.39 -10.44
CA ALA A 131 -8.95 -5.72 -10.20
C ALA A 131 -9.44 -6.73 -11.25
N LYS A 132 -10.74 -6.71 -11.54
CA LYS A 132 -11.36 -7.57 -12.57
C LYS A 132 -10.89 -7.23 -13.98
N GLU A 133 -10.88 -5.96 -14.35
CA GLU A 133 -10.50 -5.50 -15.68
C GLU A 133 -9.05 -5.80 -16.02
N LEU A 134 -8.13 -5.53 -15.09
CA LEU A 134 -6.71 -5.73 -15.30
C LEU A 134 -6.23 -7.12 -14.91
N HIS A 135 -7.08 -7.97 -14.34
CA HIS A 135 -6.70 -9.28 -13.80
C HIS A 135 -5.49 -9.19 -12.86
N ILE A 136 -5.53 -8.27 -11.91
CA ILE A 136 -4.51 -8.05 -10.89
C ILE A 136 -5.14 -8.03 -9.50
N PRO A 137 -4.43 -8.43 -8.44
CA PRO A 137 -4.86 -8.16 -7.07
C PRO A 137 -4.75 -6.67 -6.78
N VAL A 138 -5.76 -6.10 -6.12
CA VAL A 138 -5.77 -4.72 -5.61
C VAL A 138 -5.88 -4.77 -4.10
N VAL A 139 -4.95 -4.10 -3.41
CA VAL A 139 -4.94 -4.02 -1.95
C VAL A 139 -5.28 -2.59 -1.54
N LEU A 140 -6.35 -2.42 -0.78
CA LEU A 140 -6.73 -1.15 -0.18
C LEU A 140 -6.46 -1.16 1.33
N LEU A 141 -5.94 -0.04 1.83
CA LEU A 141 -5.71 0.17 3.25
C LEU A 141 -6.85 1.03 3.81
N SER A 142 -7.56 0.52 4.81
CA SER A 142 -8.65 1.21 5.50
C SER A 142 -8.33 1.40 6.99
N GLN A 143 -8.90 2.45 7.60
CA GLN A 143 -8.86 2.63 9.06
C GLN A 143 -10.14 2.10 9.68
N LEU A 144 -10.01 1.53 10.88
CA LEU A 144 -11.15 1.13 11.70
C LEU A 144 -11.73 2.33 12.45
N ASN A 145 -13.04 2.31 12.70
CA ASN A 145 -13.72 3.26 13.56
C ASN A 145 -13.26 3.11 15.02
N ARG A 146 -13.31 4.21 15.79
CA ARG A 146 -12.97 4.20 17.23
C ARG A 146 -13.89 3.35 18.08
N GLU A 147 -15.08 3.03 17.60
CA GLU A 147 -16.05 2.15 18.31
C GLU A 147 -15.50 0.76 18.61
N SER A 148 -14.53 0.29 17.83
CA SER A 148 -13.81 -0.96 18.13
C SER A 148 -13.02 -0.92 19.43
N GLU A 149 -12.81 0.26 20.05
CA GLU A 149 -12.06 0.44 21.30
C GLU A 149 -12.93 0.20 22.55
N ASN A 150 -14.25 0.32 22.43
CA ASN A 150 -15.18 0.34 23.56
C ASN A 150 -15.69 -1.05 23.98
N ARG A 151 -15.23 -2.15 23.40
CA ARG A 151 -15.66 -3.51 23.76
C ARG A 151 -14.62 -4.27 24.57
N PRO A 152 -15.05 -5.00 25.64
CA PRO A 152 -14.18 -5.94 26.34
C PRO A 152 -13.69 -7.03 25.38
N GLY A 153 -12.36 -7.15 25.23
CA GLY A 153 -11.74 -8.10 24.30
C GLY A 153 -11.34 -7.56 22.94
N GLY A 154 -11.81 -6.38 22.54
CA GLY A 154 -11.30 -5.48 21.50
C GLY A 154 -10.94 -6.06 20.13
N ARG A 155 -11.46 -7.24 19.74
CA ARG A 155 -11.21 -7.78 18.38
C ARG A 155 -11.96 -6.94 17.35
N PRO A 156 -11.28 -6.51 16.27
CA PRO A 156 -11.93 -5.83 15.16
C PRO A 156 -12.96 -6.75 14.48
N GLU A 157 -14.08 -6.16 14.05
CA GLU A 157 -15.13 -6.82 13.26
C GLU A 157 -15.35 -6.02 11.97
N LEU A 158 -15.97 -6.63 10.97
CA LEU A 158 -16.28 -5.98 9.68
C LEU A 158 -17.10 -4.70 9.87
N ALA A 159 -18.03 -4.69 10.82
CA ALA A 159 -18.84 -3.52 11.17
C ALA A 159 -18.03 -2.30 11.64
N HIS A 160 -16.79 -2.50 12.07
CA HIS A 160 -15.89 -1.42 12.48
C HIS A 160 -15.12 -0.77 11.32
N LEU A 161 -15.30 -1.25 10.09
CA LEU A 161 -14.75 -0.58 8.91
C LEU A 161 -15.49 0.75 8.70
N ARG A 162 -14.74 1.81 8.56
CA ARG A 162 -15.30 3.12 8.22
C ARG A 162 -15.97 3.02 6.84
N GLU A 163 -17.25 3.39 6.75
CA GLU A 163 -18.08 3.22 5.54
C GLU A 163 -18.30 1.74 5.13
N SER A 164 -18.54 0.89 6.12
CA SER A 164 -18.55 -0.58 6.04
C SER A 164 -19.42 -1.19 4.92
N GLY A 165 -20.59 -0.62 4.61
CA GLY A 165 -21.51 -1.22 3.67
C GLY A 165 -20.97 -1.44 2.25
N ALA A 166 -20.21 -0.48 1.71
CA ALA A 166 -19.61 -0.61 0.38
C ALA A 166 -18.37 -1.52 0.37
N ILE A 167 -17.55 -1.44 1.44
CA ILE A 167 -16.34 -2.27 1.58
C ILE A 167 -16.72 -3.75 1.74
N GLU A 168 -17.74 -4.03 2.55
CA GLU A 168 -18.20 -5.38 2.83
C GLU A 168 -18.78 -6.07 1.59
N GLN A 169 -19.46 -5.31 0.71
CA GLN A 169 -20.06 -5.84 -0.52
C GLN A 169 -19.04 -6.09 -1.64
N ASP A 170 -17.98 -5.28 -1.75
CA ASP A 170 -17.06 -5.28 -2.88
C ASP A 170 -15.76 -6.05 -2.61
N ALA A 171 -15.37 -6.26 -1.35
CA ALA A 171 -14.12 -6.95 -0.98
C ALA A 171 -14.22 -8.47 -1.16
N ASP A 172 -13.17 -9.09 -1.67
CA ASP A 172 -13.05 -10.55 -1.70
C ASP A 172 -12.38 -11.07 -0.42
N ILE A 173 -11.44 -10.29 0.14
CA ILE A 173 -10.69 -10.65 1.35
C ILE A 173 -10.58 -9.41 2.23
N VAL A 174 -10.89 -9.56 3.51
CA VAL A 174 -10.69 -8.53 4.53
C VAL A 174 -9.76 -9.06 5.62
N ILE A 175 -8.70 -8.31 5.92
CA ILE A 175 -7.73 -8.59 6.98
C ILE A 175 -7.89 -7.50 8.05
N LEU A 176 -8.21 -7.91 9.28
CA LEU A 176 -8.45 -7.04 10.43
C LEU A 176 -7.33 -7.17 11.46
#